data_95c34c3df491e99aa16ddc00d039f5fd
#
_entry.id   95c34c3df491e99aa16ddc00d039f5fd
#
_cell.length_a   1.000
_cell.length_b   1.000
_cell.length_c   1.000
_cell.angle_alpha   90.00
_cell.angle_beta   90.00
_cell.angle_gamma   90.00
#
_symmetry.space_group_name_H-M   'P 1'
#
loop_
_entity.id
_entity.type
_entity.pdbx_description
1 polymer ?
#
loop_
_entity_poly.entity_id
_entity_poly.type
_entity_poly.pdbx_seq_one_letter_code
_entity_poly.pdbx_strand_id
1 'polypeptide(L)'
;MSAVLAEHAAAARRGTVPATAIVLLGTGVVGGALLKLLNTGAARSLRLVGAANSRRQQTDPVSLAQRNLREQLNQHGAPRDNASLLAALDASEAAVKVIVDATASAPLAARHAEWLARGYHVVTANKALAGGELSGWRALQAALAGGGRYGDAATVGAGLPVLSTLRRLRTCGDSLLTLEGVFSGSLSWLFNQYDGSRPFSDLLREARQLGYTEPDPRSDLSGEDVARKLLIIARNAGFSLGSDEVQVEGLVPEALRALDLDTFLARCDELDATLAGRHAEAAARGSVLRFLARLNQRGHARVGLAEVPLTHPAARLYGTDNQFALTTTRYNTQPLVIQGPGAGPEVTAQALLGDVLALG
;
A
#
# COMPACT_ATOMS: atom_id res chain seq x y z
N MET A 1 23.91 21.70 -47.95
CA MET A 1 23.82 21.69 -46.47
C MET A 1 22.38 21.69 -45.92
N SER A 2 21.36 22.07 -46.68
CA SER A 2 19.97 22.19 -46.19
C SER A 2 19.18 20.87 -46.15
N ALA A 3 19.40 19.92 -47.06
CA ALA A 3 18.65 18.67 -47.14
C ALA A 3 19.05 17.67 -46.02
N VAL A 4 20.33 17.58 -45.71
CA VAL A 4 20.85 16.68 -44.66
C VAL A 4 20.42 17.12 -43.27
N LEU A 5 20.30 18.43 -43.02
CA LEU A 5 19.75 18.96 -41.76
C LEU A 5 18.24 18.73 -41.64
N ALA A 6 17.51 18.73 -42.75
CA ALA A 6 16.07 18.42 -42.78
C ALA A 6 15.81 16.92 -42.56
N GLU A 7 16.67 16.03 -43.11
CA GLU A 7 16.58 14.59 -42.85
C GLU A 7 16.95 14.24 -41.43
N HIS A 8 17.96 14.89 -40.83
CA HIS A 8 18.30 14.69 -39.40
C HIS A 8 17.19 15.23 -38.46
N ALA A 9 16.53 16.33 -38.85
CA ALA A 9 15.38 16.84 -38.10
C ALA A 9 14.14 15.97 -38.27
N ALA A 10 13.95 15.31 -39.42
CA ALA A 10 12.87 14.34 -39.66
C ALA A 10 13.14 12.99 -38.95
N ALA A 11 14.41 12.56 -38.88
CA ALA A 11 14.80 11.36 -38.12
C ALA A 11 14.66 11.55 -36.60
N ALA A 12 14.91 12.76 -36.09
CA ALA A 12 14.69 13.12 -34.68
C ALA A 12 13.18 13.24 -34.33
N ARG A 13 12.28 13.27 -35.29
CA ARG A 13 10.81 13.26 -35.12
C ARG A 13 10.18 11.86 -35.27
N ARG A 14 10.92 10.83 -35.58
CA ARG A 14 10.46 9.45 -35.35
C ARG A 14 10.41 9.25 -33.87
N GLY A 15 9.25 9.57 -33.27
CA GLY A 15 9.00 9.34 -31.87
C GLY A 15 9.39 7.89 -31.54
N THR A 16 10.34 7.70 -30.66
CA THR A 16 10.64 6.37 -30.14
C THR A 16 9.32 5.78 -29.66
N VAL A 17 8.97 4.59 -30.16
CA VAL A 17 7.80 3.84 -29.69
C VAL A 17 7.86 3.83 -28.16
N PRO A 18 6.81 4.25 -27.45
CA PRO A 18 6.84 4.28 -26.01
C PRO A 18 7.14 2.89 -25.49
N ALA A 19 8.11 2.78 -24.59
CA ALA A 19 8.48 1.50 -24.04
C ALA A 19 7.31 0.87 -23.24
N THR A 20 6.48 1.70 -22.59
CA THR A 20 5.41 1.26 -21.69
C THR A 20 4.13 2.06 -21.88
N ALA A 21 3.01 1.36 -22.11
CA ALA A 21 1.65 1.91 -22.07
C ALA A 21 0.97 1.58 -20.75
N ILE A 22 0.20 2.55 -20.24
CA ILE A 22 -0.45 2.47 -18.93
C ILE A 22 -1.95 2.71 -19.06
N VAL A 23 -2.75 1.86 -18.41
CA VAL A 23 -4.13 2.16 -18.03
C VAL A 23 -4.18 2.39 -16.52
N LEU A 24 -4.68 3.54 -16.09
CA LEU A 24 -4.84 3.90 -14.68
C LEU A 24 -6.28 3.67 -14.22
N LEU A 25 -6.47 2.77 -13.27
CA LEU A 25 -7.73 2.53 -12.58
C LEU A 25 -7.70 3.23 -11.22
N GLY A 26 -8.61 4.19 -11.04
CA GLY A 26 -8.67 5.03 -9.85
C GLY A 26 -7.91 6.36 -10.01
N THR A 27 -8.66 7.46 -10.16
CA THR A 27 -8.15 8.83 -10.23
C THR A 27 -8.45 9.63 -8.95
N GLY A 28 -8.57 8.90 -7.81
CA GLY A 28 -8.74 9.48 -6.48
C GLY A 28 -7.49 10.21 -5.99
N VAL A 29 -7.24 10.17 -4.68
CA VAL A 29 -6.11 10.88 -4.05
C VAL A 29 -4.78 10.35 -4.57
N VAL A 30 -4.54 9.03 -4.50
CA VAL A 30 -3.30 8.39 -4.95
C VAL A 30 -3.15 8.45 -6.47
N GLY A 31 -4.20 8.08 -7.22
CA GLY A 31 -4.15 8.15 -8.70
C GLY A 31 -3.97 9.58 -9.22
N GLY A 32 -4.54 10.58 -8.54
CA GLY A 32 -4.31 11.99 -8.83
C GLY A 32 -2.87 12.43 -8.60
N ALA A 33 -2.22 11.91 -7.55
CA ALA A 33 -0.80 12.15 -7.32
C ALA A 33 0.07 11.45 -8.38
N LEU A 34 -0.29 10.22 -8.79
CA LEU A 34 0.41 9.52 -9.88
C LEU A 34 0.29 10.30 -11.20
N LEU A 35 -0.88 10.85 -11.54
CA LEU A 35 -1.05 11.68 -12.74
C LEU A 35 -0.12 12.90 -12.75
N LYS A 36 0.16 13.50 -11.57
CA LYS A 36 1.15 14.58 -11.47
C LYS A 36 2.56 14.08 -11.76
N LEU A 37 2.94 12.91 -11.23
CA LEU A 37 4.26 12.32 -11.46
C LEU A 37 4.47 11.90 -12.92
N LEU A 38 3.43 11.40 -13.59
CA LEU A 38 3.49 11.06 -15.03
C LEU A 38 3.77 12.27 -15.93
N ASN A 39 3.52 13.50 -15.47
CA ASN A 39 3.88 14.74 -16.18
C ASN A 39 5.34 15.16 -15.98
N THR A 40 6.12 14.42 -15.20
CA THR A 40 7.53 14.75 -14.93
C THR A 40 8.48 14.10 -15.94
N GLY A 41 9.71 14.58 -15.98
CA GLY A 41 10.75 14.01 -16.84
C GLY A 41 11.08 12.54 -16.56
N ALA A 42 10.80 12.04 -15.35
CA ALA A 42 11.00 10.65 -14.97
C ALA A 42 10.07 9.67 -15.75
N ALA A 43 8.94 10.14 -16.22
CA ALA A 43 7.93 9.31 -16.91
C ALA A 43 7.96 9.44 -18.44
N ARG A 44 9.03 9.94 -19.04
CA ARG A 44 9.10 10.21 -20.50
C ARG A 44 8.89 8.98 -21.38
N SER A 45 9.26 7.79 -20.90
CA SER A 45 9.07 6.52 -21.61
C SER A 45 7.67 5.93 -21.43
N LEU A 46 6.82 6.56 -20.63
CA LEU A 46 5.49 6.07 -20.28
C LEU A 46 4.43 6.80 -21.09
N ARG A 47 3.39 6.06 -21.51
CA ARG A 47 2.19 6.63 -22.16
C ARG A 47 0.95 6.19 -21.42
N LEU A 48 0.17 7.16 -20.94
CA LEU A 48 -1.14 6.90 -20.37
C LEU A 48 -2.16 6.79 -21.53
N VAL A 49 -2.66 5.59 -21.77
CA VAL A 49 -3.62 5.32 -22.87
C VAL A 49 -5.05 5.16 -22.38
N GLY A 50 -5.24 5.03 -21.08
CA GLY A 50 -6.57 4.95 -20.47
C GLY A 50 -6.54 5.38 -19.02
N ALA A 51 -7.61 6.03 -18.58
CA ALA A 51 -7.82 6.37 -17.18
C ALA A 51 -9.30 6.24 -16.81
N ALA A 52 -9.59 5.73 -15.62
CA ALA A 52 -10.94 5.57 -15.13
C ALA A 52 -11.06 5.88 -13.64
N ASN A 53 -12.20 6.45 -13.26
CA ASN A 53 -12.69 6.44 -11.88
C ASN A 53 -13.77 5.34 -11.69
N SER A 54 -14.57 5.41 -10.63
CA SER A 54 -15.62 4.42 -10.38
C SER A 54 -16.78 4.47 -11.39
N ARG A 55 -16.96 5.57 -12.12
CA ARG A 55 -18.13 5.83 -12.98
C ARG A 55 -17.79 6.12 -14.42
N ARG A 56 -16.66 6.75 -14.69
CA ARG A 56 -16.28 7.31 -15.97
C ARG A 56 -14.88 6.89 -16.38
N GLN A 57 -14.64 6.93 -17.69
CA GLN A 57 -13.34 6.65 -18.29
C GLN A 57 -13.05 7.57 -19.46
N GLN A 58 -11.75 7.62 -19.80
CA GLN A 58 -11.26 8.23 -21.02
C GLN A 58 -10.13 7.36 -21.57
N THR A 59 -10.10 7.18 -22.90
CA THR A 59 -9.09 6.36 -23.58
C THR A 59 -8.57 7.10 -24.80
N ASP A 60 -7.27 6.91 -25.07
CA ASP A 60 -6.60 7.31 -26.31
C ASP A 60 -5.41 6.35 -26.51
N PRO A 61 -5.40 5.51 -27.54
CA PRO A 61 -4.34 4.52 -27.74
C PRO A 61 -2.96 5.12 -28.01
N VAL A 62 -2.89 6.40 -28.35
CA VAL A 62 -1.62 7.13 -28.55
C VAL A 62 -1.14 7.71 -27.23
N SER A 63 -1.88 8.63 -26.64
CA SER A 63 -1.59 9.20 -25.31
C SER A 63 -2.70 10.14 -24.85
N LEU A 64 -3.20 9.95 -23.65
CA LEU A 64 -4.08 10.89 -22.98
C LEU A 64 -3.30 12.13 -22.52
N ALA A 65 -3.87 13.30 -22.73
CA ALA A 65 -3.39 14.53 -22.10
C ALA A 65 -3.64 14.45 -20.58
N GLN A 66 -2.57 14.57 -19.78
CA GLN A 66 -2.64 14.37 -18.33
C GLN A 66 -3.00 15.64 -17.56
N ARG A 67 -2.84 16.81 -18.20
CA ARG A 67 -3.20 18.10 -17.59
C ARG A 67 -4.73 18.17 -17.39
N ASN A 68 -5.17 18.36 -16.16
CA ASN A 68 -6.58 18.42 -15.78
C ASN A 68 -7.39 17.15 -16.10
N LEU A 69 -6.73 16.01 -16.34
CA LEU A 69 -7.40 14.77 -16.75
C LEU A 69 -8.48 14.32 -15.74
N ARG A 70 -8.24 14.49 -14.44
CA ARG A 70 -9.22 14.13 -13.40
C ARG A 70 -10.53 14.95 -13.56
N GLU A 71 -10.41 16.23 -13.86
CA GLU A 71 -11.55 17.12 -14.04
C GLU A 71 -12.27 16.80 -15.37
N GLN A 72 -11.52 16.67 -16.46
CA GLN A 72 -12.05 16.26 -17.76
C GLN A 72 -12.78 14.93 -17.68
N LEU A 73 -12.22 13.95 -16.96
CA LEU A 73 -12.85 12.66 -16.75
C LEU A 73 -14.20 12.79 -16.04
N ASN A 74 -14.28 13.63 -15.01
CA ASN A 74 -15.50 13.84 -14.25
C ASN A 74 -16.58 14.55 -15.07
N GLN A 75 -16.21 15.50 -15.94
CA GLN A 75 -17.13 16.30 -16.73
C GLN A 75 -17.53 15.62 -18.05
N HIS A 76 -16.57 15.05 -18.76
CA HIS A 76 -16.71 14.63 -20.16
C HIS A 76 -16.36 13.15 -20.41
N GLY A 77 -15.90 12.40 -19.41
CA GLY A 77 -15.56 10.99 -19.57
C GLY A 77 -16.77 10.15 -20.00
N ALA A 78 -16.55 9.14 -20.83
CA ALA A 78 -17.54 8.14 -21.17
C ALA A 78 -17.92 7.29 -19.94
N PRO A 79 -19.07 6.61 -19.92
CA PRO A 79 -19.35 5.60 -18.89
C PRO A 79 -18.23 4.57 -18.82
N ARG A 80 -17.94 4.11 -17.58
CA ARG A 80 -16.85 3.16 -17.38
C ARG A 80 -17.13 1.82 -18.05
N ASP A 81 -16.19 1.39 -18.88
CA ASP A 81 -16.14 0.06 -19.52
C ASP A 81 -14.70 -0.47 -19.50
N ASN A 82 -14.47 -1.53 -18.74
CA ASN A 82 -13.15 -2.13 -18.62
C ASN A 82 -12.67 -2.76 -19.95
N ALA A 83 -13.57 -3.21 -20.82
CA ALA A 83 -13.20 -3.78 -22.11
C ALA A 83 -12.59 -2.71 -23.03
N SER A 84 -13.20 -1.51 -23.09
CA SER A 84 -12.65 -0.38 -23.86
C SER A 84 -11.29 0.09 -23.33
N LEU A 85 -11.07 0.06 -22.00
CA LEU A 85 -9.77 0.38 -21.40
C LEU A 85 -8.69 -0.59 -21.85
N LEU A 86 -8.98 -1.90 -21.83
CA LEU A 86 -8.06 -2.94 -22.28
C LEU A 86 -7.84 -2.87 -23.80
N ALA A 87 -8.87 -2.57 -24.58
CA ALA A 87 -8.75 -2.39 -26.04
C ALA A 87 -7.81 -1.24 -26.39
N ALA A 88 -7.87 -0.10 -25.66
CA ALA A 88 -6.93 0.99 -25.84
C ALA A 88 -5.48 0.59 -25.50
N LEU A 89 -5.30 -0.24 -24.46
CA LEU A 89 -4.00 -0.78 -24.10
C LEU A 89 -3.49 -1.76 -25.19
N ASP A 90 -4.37 -2.61 -25.74
CA ASP A 90 -4.03 -3.53 -26.82
C ASP A 90 -3.66 -2.83 -28.13
N ALA A 91 -4.35 -1.73 -28.45
CA ALA A 91 -4.10 -0.91 -29.64
C ALA A 91 -2.81 -0.07 -29.55
N SER A 92 -2.23 0.07 -28.35
CA SER A 92 -0.95 0.77 -28.18
C SER A 92 0.20 -0.04 -28.76
N GLU A 93 1.13 0.63 -29.45
CA GLU A 93 2.36 0.05 -30.00
C GLU A 93 3.45 -0.22 -28.93
N ALA A 94 3.19 0.10 -27.67
CA ALA A 94 4.14 -0.12 -26.59
C ALA A 94 4.45 -1.61 -26.37
N ALA A 95 5.73 -1.92 -26.17
CA ALA A 95 6.18 -3.28 -25.90
C ALA A 95 5.70 -3.80 -24.53
N VAL A 96 5.59 -2.92 -23.53
CA VAL A 96 5.17 -3.24 -22.17
C VAL A 96 3.80 -2.62 -21.92
N LYS A 97 2.84 -3.43 -21.47
CA LYS A 97 1.45 -3.03 -21.21
C LYS A 97 1.11 -3.22 -19.74
N VAL A 98 0.79 -2.12 -19.06
CA VAL A 98 0.62 -2.10 -17.59
C VAL A 98 -0.77 -1.60 -17.22
N ILE A 99 -1.43 -2.33 -16.33
CA ILE A 99 -2.63 -1.88 -15.62
C ILE A 99 -2.22 -1.42 -14.22
N VAL A 100 -2.45 -0.14 -13.93
CA VAL A 100 -2.17 0.43 -12.60
C VAL A 100 -3.48 0.51 -11.83
N ASP A 101 -3.61 -0.28 -10.75
CA ASP A 101 -4.78 -0.23 -9.87
C ASP A 101 -4.48 0.61 -8.61
N ALA A 102 -4.91 1.87 -8.64
CA ALA A 102 -4.85 2.81 -7.52
C ALA A 102 -6.21 2.92 -6.79
N THR A 103 -7.00 1.82 -6.76
CA THR A 103 -8.29 1.75 -6.09
C THR A 103 -8.24 0.91 -4.81
N ALA A 104 -9.35 0.92 -4.05
CA ALA A 104 -9.60 -0.03 -2.96
C ALA A 104 -10.68 -1.07 -3.35
N SER A 105 -10.98 -1.23 -4.64
CA SER A 105 -12.05 -2.08 -5.15
C SER A 105 -11.65 -3.55 -5.14
N ALA A 106 -12.25 -4.36 -4.28
CA ALA A 106 -12.03 -5.80 -4.26
C ALA A 106 -12.42 -6.50 -5.58
N PRO A 107 -13.53 -6.14 -6.28
CA PRO A 107 -13.85 -6.70 -7.60
C PRO A 107 -12.80 -6.43 -8.67
N LEU A 108 -12.10 -5.27 -8.62
CA LEU A 108 -11.00 -4.99 -9.55
C LEU A 108 -9.77 -5.80 -9.20
N ALA A 109 -9.40 -5.84 -7.93
CA ALA A 109 -8.27 -6.63 -7.46
C ALA A 109 -8.41 -8.11 -7.82
N ALA A 110 -9.61 -8.68 -7.76
CA ALA A 110 -9.88 -10.06 -8.15
C ALA A 110 -9.55 -10.36 -9.63
N ARG A 111 -9.50 -9.34 -10.50
CA ARG A 111 -9.16 -9.48 -11.91
C ARG A 111 -7.66 -9.44 -12.20
N HIS A 112 -6.82 -9.13 -11.23
CA HIS A 112 -5.38 -9.00 -11.47
C HIS A 112 -4.76 -10.30 -12.05
N ALA A 113 -5.12 -11.45 -11.50
CA ALA A 113 -4.63 -12.74 -12.03
C ALA A 113 -5.08 -13.00 -13.47
N GLU A 114 -6.32 -12.64 -13.84
CA GLU A 114 -6.83 -12.71 -15.21
C GLU A 114 -6.01 -11.79 -16.14
N TRP A 115 -5.75 -10.56 -15.74
CA TRP A 115 -4.98 -9.61 -16.55
C TRP A 115 -3.54 -10.07 -16.78
N LEU A 116 -2.89 -10.59 -15.73
CA LEU A 116 -1.57 -11.20 -15.86
C LEU A 116 -1.56 -12.38 -16.82
N ALA A 117 -2.56 -13.29 -16.73
CA ALA A 117 -2.69 -14.44 -17.63
C ALA A 117 -2.93 -14.02 -19.10
N ARG A 118 -3.46 -12.82 -19.34
CA ARG A 118 -3.62 -12.22 -20.70
C ARG A 118 -2.36 -11.52 -21.19
N GLY A 119 -1.26 -11.52 -20.44
CA GLY A 119 0.02 -10.93 -20.82
C GLY A 119 0.18 -9.46 -20.41
N TYR A 120 -0.75 -8.88 -19.66
CA TYR A 120 -0.54 -7.55 -19.07
C TYR A 120 0.31 -7.67 -17.81
N HIS A 121 1.03 -6.61 -17.47
CA HIS A 121 1.59 -6.43 -16.15
C HIS A 121 0.63 -5.64 -15.26
N VAL A 122 0.69 -5.87 -13.97
CA VAL A 122 -0.17 -5.16 -12.99
C VAL A 122 0.71 -4.47 -11.96
N VAL A 123 0.43 -3.19 -11.70
CA VAL A 123 1.02 -2.42 -10.59
C VAL A 123 -0.11 -1.92 -9.69
N THR A 124 0.02 -2.06 -8.38
CA THR A 124 -1.14 -1.79 -7.52
C THR A 124 -0.81 -1.24 -6.14
N ALA A 125 -1.70 -0.35 -5.65
CA ALA A 125 -1.83 0.01 -4.25
C ALA A 125 -3.00 -0.74 -3.56
N ASN A 126 -3.76 -1.54 -4.33
CA ASN A 126 -4.91 -2.27 -3.84
C ASN A 126 -4.49 -3.53 -3.08
N LYS A 127 -4.81 -3.58 -1.80
CA LYS A 127 -4.42 -4.66 -0.90
C LYS A 127 -5.36 -5.89 -0.98
N ALA A 128 -6.53 -5.76 -1.65
CA ALA A 128 -7.60 -6.73 -1.52
C ALA A 128 -7.25 -8.13 -2.05
N LEU A 129 -6.43 -8.23 -3.12
CA LEU A 129 -6.01 -9.55 -3.62
C LEU A 129 -4.91 -10.17 -2.75
N ALA A 130 -3.79 -9.47 -2.61
CA ALA A 130 -2.62 -10.00 -1.89
C ALA A 130 -2.84 -10.13 -0.38
N GLY A 131 -3.73 -9.32 0.21
CA GLY A 131 -4.12 -9.34 1.62
C GLY A 131 -5.52 -9.91 1.87
N GLY A 132 -6.13 -10.58 0.88
CA GLY A 132 -7.43 -11.23 0.97
C GLY A 132 -7.33 -12.76 1.10
N GLU A 133 -8.29 -13.46 0.50
CA GLU A 133 -8.37 -14.91 0.54
C GLU A 133 -7.13 -15.61 -0.06
N LEU A 134 -6.75 -16.77 0.52
CA LEU A 134 -5.59 -17.54 0.09
C LEU A 134 -5.75 -18.05 -1.35
N SER A 135 -6.96 -18.35 -1.79
CA SER A 135 -7.27 -18.77 -3.16
C SER A 135 -6.89 -17.69 -4.18
N GLY A 136 -7.21 -16.41 -3.89
CA GLY A 136 -6.83 -15.27 -4.73
C GLY A 136 -5.30 -15.11 -4.82
N TRP A 137 -4.60 -15.24 -3.69
CA TRP A 137 -3.14 -15.24 -3.67
C TRP A 137 -2.53 -16.37 -4.51
N ARG A 138 -3.07 -17.60 -4.40
CA ARG A 138 -2.60 -18.73 -5.20
C ARG A 138 -2.84 -18.51 -6.70
N ALA A 139 -3.98 -17.95 -7.09
CA ALA A 139 -4.27 -17.60 -8.48
C ALA A 139 -3.29 -16.53 -9.00
N LEU A 140 -2.95 -15.53 -8.18
CA LEU A 140 -1.92 -14.53 -8.51
C LEU A 140 -0.56 -15.20 -8.73
N GLN A 141 -0.12 -16.09 -7.83
CA GLN A 141 1.17 -16.79 -7.96
C GLN A 141 1.22 -17.67 -9.22
N ALA A 142 0.12 -18.34 -9.55
CA ALA A 142 0.01 -19.15 -10.78
C ALA A 142 0.13 -18.26 -12.03
N ALA A 143 -0.51 -17.10 -12.06
CA ALA A 143 -0.42 -16.14 -13.16
C ALA A 143 1.00 -15.58 -13.33
N LEU A 144 1.70 -15.32 -12.23
CA LEU A 144 3.08 -14.84 -12.22
C LEU A 144 4.07 -15.88 -12.79
N ALA A 145 3.83 -17.16 -12.56
CA ALA A 145 4.63 -18.24 -13.15
C ALA A 145 4.55 -18.27 -14.70
N GLY A 146 3.49 -17.69 -15.28
CA GLY A 146 3.33 -17.50 -16.73
C GLY A 146 4.11 -16.33 -17.33
N GLY A 147 4.92 -15.60 -16.54
CA GLY A 147 5.78 -14.50 -17.01
C GLY A 147 5.22 -13.10 -16.80
N GLY A 148 4.01 -12.97 -16.25
CA GLY A 148 3.47 -11.69 -15.80
C GLY A 148 4.31 -11.08 -14.66
N ARG A 149 4.34 -9.75 -14.56
CA ARG A 149 5.00 -9.05 -13.44
C ARG A 149 3.97 -8.28 -12.62
N TYR A 150 4.15 -8.28 -11.32
CA TYR A 150 3.25 -7.67 -10.35
C TYR A 150 4.01 -6.72 -9.44
N GLY A 151 3.74 -5.42 -9.57
CA GLY A 151 4.30 -4.37 -8.71
C GLY A 151 3.32 -4.07 -7.58
N ASP A 152 3.68 -4.39 -6.36
CA ASP A 152 2.83 -4.25 -5.17
C ASP A 152 3.49 -3.45 -4.05
N ALA A 153 4.60 -2.76 -4.34
CA ALA A 153 5.35 -1.99 -3.35
C ALA A 153 4.45 -1.01 -2.58
N ALA A 154 3.48 -0.39 -3.27
CA ALA A 154 2.54 0.57 -2.70
C ALA A 154 1.50 -0.04 -1.73
N THR A 155 1.42 -1.37 -1.60
CA THR A 155 0.42 -2.03 -0.73
C THR A 155 0.83 -2.04 0.74
N VAL A 156 2.13 -1.95 1.05
CA VAL A 156 2.67 -1.99 2.42
C VAL A 156 3.72 -0.90 2.60
N GLY A 157 3.48 -0.01 3.58
CA GLY A 157 4.43 1.05 3.90
C GLY A 157 4.53 2.16 2.87
N ALA A 158 3.52 2.32 2.01
CA ALA A 158 3.48 3.32 0.93
C ALA A 158 4.72 3.26 0.02
N GLY A 159 5.68 4.19 0.18
CA GLY A 159 6.92 4.23 -0.59
C GLY A 159 8.11 3.51 0.05
N LEU A 160 7.95 2.97 1.25
CA LEU A 160 9.03 2.25 1.94
C LEU A 160 9.35 0.94 1.21
N PRO A 161 10.63 0.60 1.01
CA PRO A 161 11.06 -0.55 0.19
C PRO A 161 10.92 -1.89 0.93
N VAL A 162 9.79 -2.15 1.60
CA VAL A 162 9.58 -3.33 2.46
C VAL A 162 9.52 -4.60 1.62
N LEU A 163 8.57 -4.66 0.67
CA LEU A 163 8.33 -5.87 -0.12
C LEU A 163 9.47 -6.16 -1.10
N SER A 164 10.05 -5.12 -1.70
CA SER A 164 11.21 -5.27 -2.60
C SER A 164 12.45 -5.79 -1.85
N THR A 165 12.72 -5.27 -0.66
CA THR A 165 13.81 -5.75 0.20
C THR A 165 13.58 -7.22 0.59
N LEU A 166 12.38 -7.56 1.04
CA LEU A 166 12.07 -8.93 1.45
C LEU A 166 12.23 -9.94 0.29
N ARG A 167 11.70 -9.59 -0.89
CA ARG A 167 11.88 -10.43 -2.10
C ARG A 167 13.36 -10.58 -2.48
N ARG A 168 14.14 -9.50 -2.41
CA ARG A 168 15.57 -9.55 -2.71
C ARG A 168 16.34 -10.43 -1.74
N LEU A 169 16.10 -10.31 -0.43
CA LEU A 169 16.71 -11.17 0.59
C LEU A 169 16.40 -12.64 0.31
N ARG A 170 15.13 -12.95 0.07
CA ARG A 170 14.67 -14.32 -0.22
C ARG A 170 15.29 -14.88 -1.50
N THR A 171 15.37 -14.09 -2.59
CA THR A 171 16.02 -14.51 -3.84
C THR A 171 17.50 -14.82 -3.65
N CYS A 172 18.17 -14.12 -2.73
CA CYS A 172 19.57 -14.37 -2.35
C CYS A 172 19.72 -15.50 -1.31
N GLY A 173 18.67 -16.27 -1.03
CA GLY A 173 18.69 -17.40 -0.10
C GLY A 173 18.74 -16.99 1.38
N ASP A 174 18.30 -15.78 1.72
CA ASP A 174 18.09 -15.37 3.12
C ASP A 174 16.64 -15.68 3.53
N SER A 175 16.43 -16.13 4.76
CA SER A 175 15.13 -16.53 5.26
C SER A 175 14.69 -15.63 6.42
N LEU A 176 13.42 -15.22 6.40
CA LEU A 176 12.82 -14.45 7.50
C LEU A 176 12.64 -15.37 8.73
N LEU A 177 13.21 -14.96 9.86
CA LEU A 177 13.03 -15.62 11.16
C LEU A 177 11.90 -14.96 11.95
N THR A 178 11.94 -13.63 12.06
CA THR A 178 10.88 -12.83 12.67
C THR A 178 10.70 -11.51 11.94
N LEU A 179 9.47 -11.03 11.93
CA LEU A 179 9.11 -9.67 11.59
C LEU A 179 8.36 -9.07 12.76
N GLU A 180 8.77 -7.89 13.17
CA GLU A 180 8.02 -7.07 14.13
C GLU A 180 7.94 -5.64 13.62
N GLY A 181 6.82 -4.94 13.87
CA GLY A 181 6.75 -3.55 13.47
C GLY A 181 5.42 -2.87 13.69
N VAL A 182 5.42 -1.56 13.49
CA VAL A 182 4.26 -0.67 13.54
C VAL A 182 3.88 -0.31 12.10
N PHE A 183 2.73 -0.78 11.62
CA PHE A 183 2.33 -0.67 10.21
C PHE A 183 1.17 0.31 9.98
N SER A 184 0.77 1.06 11.01
CA SER A 184 -0.29 2.06 10.96
C SER A 184 0.24 3.40 11.45
N GLY A 185 0.06 4.46 10.65
CA GLY A 185 0.47 5.80 11.04
C GLY A 185 -0.37 6.38 12.18
N SER A 186 -1.69 6.13 12.18
CA SER A 186 -2.61 6.55 13.26
C SER A 186 -2.26 5.91 14.59
N LEU A 187 -2.05 4.58 14.60
CA LEU A 187 -1.68 3.84 15.80
C LEU A 187 -0.24 4.16 16.25
N SER A 188 0.66 4.44 15.29
CA SER A 188 2.00 4.95 15.61
C SER A 188 1.90 6.25 16.40
N TRP A 189 1.18 7.24 15.87
CA TRP A 189 1.00 8.53 16.52
C TRP A 189 0.34 8.40 17.89
N LEU A 190 -0.77 7.65 17.99
CA LEU A 190 -1.49 7.47 19.25
C LEU A 190 -0.57 6.91 20.35
N PHE A 191 0.16 5.84 20.09
CA PHE A 191 1.02 5.20 21.09
C PHE A 191 2.39 5.86 21.24
N ASN A 192 2.77 6.79 20.38
CA ASN A 192 3.91 7.67 20.61
C ASN A 192 3.58 8.83 21.56
N GLN A 193 2.32 9.33 21.50
CA GLN A 193 1.84 10.40 22.37
C GLN A 193 1.35 9.89 23.72
N TYR A 194 0.94 8.60 23.79
CA TYR A 194 0.36 8.05 25.00
C TYR A 194 1.43 7.65 26.01
N ASP A 195 1.67 8.54 26.97
CA ASP A 195 2.61 8.39 28.07
C ASP A 195 1.92 8.27 29.47
N GLY A 196 0.58 8.15 29.47
CA GLY A 196 -0.22 8.07 30.69
C GLY A 196 -0.55 9.41 31.35
N SER A 197 -0.02 10.54 30.85
CA SER A 197 -0.31 11.87 31.42
C SER A 197 -1.69 12.42 31.03
N ARG A 198 -2.25 11.91 29.92
CA ARG A 198 -3.58 12.25 29.39
C ARG A 198 -4.40 10.99 29.14
N PRO A 199 -5.74 11.06 29.20
CA PRO A 199 -6.62 9.99 28.74
C PRO A 199 -6.35 9.61 27.27
N PHE A 200 -6.42 8.31 26.96
CA PHE A 200 -6.23 7.85 25.59
C PHE A 200 -7.35 8.37 24.66
N SER A 201 -8.56 8.49 25.19
CA SER A 201 -9.73 9.04 24.48
C SER A 201 -9.51 10.48 23.99
N ASP A 202 -8.78 11.31 24.75
CA ASP A 202 -8.44 12.67 24.33
C ASP A 202 -7.45 12.67 23.16
N LEU A 203 -6.45 11.78 23.20
CA LEU A 203 -5.52 11.60 22.09
C LEU A 203 -6.24 11.06 20.85
N LEU A 204 -7.21 10.16 21.01
CA LEU A 204 -8.02 9.64 19.92
C LEU A 204 -8.84 10.75 19.23
N ARG A 205 -9.49 11.61 20.01
CA ARG A 205 -10.23 12.77 19.49
C ARG A 205 -9.30 13.74 18.77
N GLU A 206 -8.13 14.00 19.33
CA GLU A 206 -7.10 14.86 18.72
C GLU A 206 -6.58 14.28 17.41
N ALA A 207 -6.23 12.98 17.38
CA ALA A 207 -5.79 12.29 16.15
C ALA A 207 -6.83 12.40 15.02
N ARG A 208 -8.12 12.25 15.37
CA ARG A 208 -9.22 12.41 14.42
C ARG A 208 -9.33 13.84 13.90
N GLN A 209 -9.21 14.85 14.76
CA GLN A 209 -9.25 16.26 14.36
C GLN A 209 -8.07 16.64 13.46
N LEU A 210 -6.89 16.08 13.71
CA LEU A 210 -5.70 16.26 12.88
C LEU A 210 -5.73 15.47 11.57
N GLY A 211 -6.74 14.61 11.37
CA GLY A 211 -6.86 13.78 10.16
C GLY A 211 -5.88 12.61 10.12
N TYR A 212 -5.36 12.17 11.24
CA TYR A 212 -4.47 11.01 11.34
C TYR A 212 -5.22 9.69 11.35
N THR A 213 -6.52 9.68 11.75
CA THR A 213 -7.37 8.51 11.68
C THR A 213 -8.33 8.58 10.49
N GLU A 214 -8.92 7.45 10.14
CA GLU A 214 -10.09 7.42 9.28
C GLU A 214 -11.26 8.23 9.90
N PRO A 215 -12.27 8.64 9.12
CA PRO A 215 -13.44 9.36 9.66
C PRO A 215 -14.10 8.64 10.83
N ASP A 216 -14.13 7.30 10.78
CA ASP A 216 -14.47 6.42 11.91
C ASP A 216 -13.19 5.79 12.45
N PRO A 217 -12.65 6.26 13.59
CA PRO A 217 -11.38 5.79 14.12
C PRO A 217 -11.41 4.32 14.57
N ARG A 218 -12.61 3.71 14.69
CA ARG A 218 -12.72 2.26 14.96
C ARG A 218 -12.08 1.42 13.86
N SER A 219 -12.07 1.91 12.62
CA SER A 219 -11.39 1.25 11.50
C SER A 219 -9.89 1.11 11.77
N ASP A 220 -9.25 2.15 12.33
CA ASP A 220 -7.83 2.10 12.72
C ASP A 220 -7.63 1.21 13.95
N LEU A 221 -8.47 1.40 14.98
CA LEU A 221 -8.36 0.70 16.25
C LEU A 221 -8.68 -0.80 16.16
N SER A 222 -9.33 -1.24 15.07
CA SER A 222 -9.61 -2.67 14.81
C SER A 222 -8.34 -3.47 14.55
N GLY A 223 -7.30 -2.84 13.98
CA GLY A 223 -6.08 -3.51 13.55
C GLY A 223 -6.20 -4.31 12.23
N GLU A 224 -7.34 -4.29 11.57
CA GLU A 224 -7.59 -5.07 10.34
C GLU A 224 -6.67 -4.68 9.18
N ASP A 225 -6.41 -3.37 8.97
CA ASP A 225 -5.48 -2.92 7.92
C ASP A 225 -4.05 -3.36 8.24
N VAL A 226 -3.67 -3.36 9.52
CA VAL A 226 -2.37 -3.86 10.00
C VAL A 226 -2.25 -5.37 9.75
N ALA A 227 -3.31 -6.13 10.03
CA ALA A 227 -3.37 -7.57 9.76
C ALA A 227 -3.26 -7.88 8.27
N ARG A 228 -3.96 -7.11 7.44
CA ARG A 228 -3.89 -7.24 5.98
C ARG A 228 -2.49 -6.96 5.43
N LYS A 229 -1.80 -5.94 5.96
CA LYS A 229 -0.41 -5.66 5.62
C LYS A 229 0.53 -6.77 6.08
N LEU A 230 0.34 -7.29 7.29
CA LEU A 230 1.11 -8.43 7.82
C LEU A 230 0.96 -9.67 6.93
N LEU A 231 -0.28 -9.94 6.49
CA LEU A 231 -0.58 -11.06 5.59
C LEU A 231 0.14 -10.91 4.24
N ILE A 232 0.15 -9.71 3.66
CA ILE A 232 0.88 -9.42 2.41
C ILE A 232 2.38 -9.67 2.60
N ILE A 233 2.96 -9.21 3.70
CA ILE A 233 4.38 -9.44 4.01
C ILE A 233 4.66 -10.92 4.20
N ALA A 234 3.85 -11.64 4.97
CA ALA A 234 4.01 -13.07 5.23
C ALA A 234 4.00 -13.87 3.92
N ARG A 235 3.07 -13.59 3.03
CA ARG A 235 2.96 -14.22 1.71
C ARG A 235 4.18 -13.92 0.82
N ASN A 236 4.68 -12.69 0.83
CA ASN A 236 5.92 -12.32 0.14
C ASN A 236 7.16 -12.98 0.77
N ALA A 237 7.13 -13.25 2.08
CA ALA A 237 8.17 -14.02 2.76
C ALA A 237 8.12 -15.52 2.47
N GLY A 238 7.05 -16.01 1.82
CA GLY A 238 6.90 -17.41 1.42
C GLY A 238 5.96 -18.23 2.30
N PHE A 239 5.27 -17.61 3.25
CA PHE A 239 4.26 -18.29 4.06
C PHE A 239 2.92 -18.37 3.31
N SER A 240 2.27 -19.54 3.34
CA SER A 240 0.95 -19.75 2.74
C SER A 240 -0.14 -19.57 3.80
N LEU A 241 -0.26 -18.35 4.33
CA LEU A 241 -1.25 -18.02 5.36
C LEU A 241 -2.61 -17.63 4.77
N GLY A 242 -3.70 -18.11 5.39
CA GLY A 242 -5.06 -17.61 5.23
C GLY A 242 -5.27 -16.28 6.01
N SER A 243 -6.29 -15.54 5.65
CA SER A 243 -6.66 -14.31 6.38
C SER A 243 -7.14 -14.58 7.80
N ASP A 244 -7.75 -15.74 8.03
CA ASP A 244 -8.24 -16.25 9.31
C ASP A 244 -7.13 -16.76 10.25
N GLU A 245 -5.92 -16.98 9.72
CA GLU A 245 -4.76 -17.40 10.51
C GLU A 245 -4.00 -16.23 11.15
N VAL A 246 -4.36 -14.99 10.83
CA VAL A 246 -3.80 -13.79 11.47
C VAL A 246 -4.61 -13.46 12.71
N GLN A 247 -4.03 -13.64 13.89
CA GLN A 247 -4.68 -13.29 15.15
C GLN A 247 -4.69 -11.77 15.33
N VAL A 248 -5.86 -11.18 15.51
CA VAL A 248 -6.02 -9.73 15.68
C VAL A 248 -6.65 -9.43 17.04
N GLU A 249 -5.92 -8.68 17.86
CA GLU A 249 -6.41 -8.09 19.10
C GLU A 249 -6.69 -6.59 18.87
N GLY A 250 -7.93 -6.27 18.49
CA GLY A 250 -8.38 -4.88 18.33
C GLY A 250 -8.50 -4.17 19.68
N LEU A 251 -8.46 -2.84 19.65
CA LEU A 251 -8.50 -2.01 20.85
C LEU A 251 -9.93 -1.69 21.32
N VAL A 252 -10.93 -1.86 20.44
CA VAL A 252 -12.32 -1.50 20.74
C VAL A 252 -13.08 -2.71 21.26
N PRO A 253 -13.62 -2.69 22.48
CA PRO A 253 -14.49 -3.73 23.00
C PRO A 253 -15.76 -3.94 22.16
N GLU A 254 -16.32 -5.15 22.16
CA GLU A 254 -17.49 -5.52 21.38
C GLU A 254 -18.67 -4.55 21.61
N ALA A 255 -18.91 -4.18 22.87
CA ALA A 255 -20.00 -3.27 23.24
C ALA A 255 -19.89 -1.88 22.58
N LEU A 256 -18.68 -1.41 22.26
CA LEU A 256 -18.45 -0.13 21.59
C LEU A 256 -18.43 -0.25 20.06
N ARG A 257 -18.13 -1.44 19.52
CA ARG A 257 -18.09 -1.64 18.06
C ARG A 257 -19.44 -1.49 17.40
N ALA A 258 -20.50 -1.94 18.06
CA ALA A 258 -21.87 -1.94 17.52
C ALA A 258 -22.57 -0.56 17.56
N LEU A 259 -21.98 0.43 18.23
CA LEU A 259 -22.57 1.77 18.37
C LEU A 259 -22.47 2.55 17.04
N ASP A 260 -23.35 3.54 16.86
CA ASP A 260 -23.14 4.55 15.84
C ASP A 260 -21.89 5.40 16.18
N LEU A 261 -21.38 6.14 15.19
CA LEU A 261 -20.13 6.87 15.33
C LEU A 261 -20.18 7.94 16.44
N ASP A 262 -21.26 8.69 16.50
CA ASP A 262 -21.40 9.80 17.46
C ASP A 262 -21.47 9.27 18.89
N THR A 263 -22.22 8.19 19.11
CA THR A 263 -22.30 7.49 20.39
C THR A 263 -20.95 6.88 20.77
N PHE A 264 -20.24 6.27 19.83
CA PHE A 264 -18.88 5.77 20.07
C PHE A 264 -17.93 6.90 20.51
N LEU A 265 -17.91 8.02 19.80
CA LEU A 265 -17.06 9.17 20.13
C LEU A 265 -17.40 9.81 21.50
N ALA A 266 -18.65 9.78 21.88
CA ALA A 266 -19.10 10.23 23.21
C ALA A 266 -18.65 9.29 24.34
N ARG A 267 -18.52 7.98 24.05
CA ARG A 267 -18.19 6.92 25.03
C ARG A 267 -16.79 6.33 24.86
N CYS A 268 -15.92 6.90 24.03
CA CYS A 268 -14.58 6.35 23.82
C CYS A 268 -13.67 6.45 25.07
N ASP A 269 -14.06 7.21 26.08
CA ASP A 269 -13.44 7.24 27.42
C ASP A 269 -13.55 5.89 28.16
N GLU A 270 -14.45 5.00 27.79
CA GLU A 270 -14.48 3.62 28.31
C GLU A 270 -13.23 2.81 27.96
N LEU A 271 -12.43 3.26 26.97
CA LEU A 271 -11.12 2.67 26.66
C LEU A 271 -10.03 3.04 27.67
N ASP A 272 -10.20 4.16 28.38
CA ASP A 272 -9.12 4.79 29.15
C ASP A 272 -8.64 3.92 30.32
N ALA A 273 -9.56 3.33 31.08
CA ALA A 273 -9.20 2.53 32.26
C ALA A 273 -8.33 1.31 31.89
N THR A 274 -8.71 0.60 30.83
CA THR A 274 -7.97 -0.57 30.35
C THR A 274 -6.58 -0.19 29.84
N LEU A 275 -6.50 0.90 29.04
CA LEU A 275 -5.23 1.34 28.50
C LEU A 275 -4.31 1.95 29.56
N ALA A 276 -4.87 2.68 30.53
CA ALA A 276 -4.11 3.20 31.66
C ALA A 276 -3.49 2.07 32.51
N GLY A 277 -4.26 1.01 32.79
CA GLY A 277 -3.73 -0.17 33.47
C GLY A 277 -2.57 -0.83 32.72
N ARG A 278 -2.75 -1.07 31.40
CA ARG A 278 -1.68 -1.65 30.55
C ARG A 278 -0.45 -0.72 30.47
N HIS A 279 -0.66 0.59 30.40
CA HIS A 279 0.44 1.56 30.40
C HIS A 279 1.22 1.53 31.72
N ALA A 280 0.53 1.58 32.86
CA ALA A 280 1.16 1.52 34.18
C ALA A 280 2.00 0.25 34.39
N GLU A 281 1.47 -0.90 33.94
CA GLU A 281 2.20 -2.17 33.97
C GLU A 281 3.45 -2.16 33.09
N ALA A 282 3.35 -1.62 31.86
CA ALA A 282 4.48 -1.49 30.95
C ALA A 282 5.55 -0.55 31.52
N ALA A 283 5.14 0.61 32.03
CA ALA A 283 6.04 1.60 32.64
C ALA A 283 6.78 1.03 33.85
N ALA A 284 6.11 0.25 34.72
CA ALA A 284 6.73 -0.42 35.86
C ALA A 284 7.84 -1.42 35.45
N ARG A 285 7.79 -1.91 34.20
CA ARG A 285 8.82 -2.80 33.62
C ARG A 285 9.83 -2.07 32.73
N GLY A 286 9.84 -0.72 32.70
CA GLY A 286 10.72 0.06 31.84
C GLY A 286 10.41 -0.11 30.34
N SER A 287 9.15 -0.35 30.02
CA SER A 287 8.64 -0.60 28.68
C SER A 287 7.62 0.46 28.26
N VAL A 288 7.33 0.53 26.97
CA VAL A 288 6.27 1.37 26.39
C VAL A 288 5.28 0.51 25.62
N LEU A 289 4.07 1.03 25.43
CA LEU A 289 3.06 0.35 24.62
C LEU A 289 3.23 0.69 23.14
N ARG A 290 3.13 -0.31 22.28
CA ARG A 290 3.06 -0.15 20.82
C ARG A 290 2.06 -1.11 20.22
N PHE A 291 1.34 -0.69 19.19
CA PHE A 291 0.48 -1.58 18.43
C PHE A 291 1.30 -2.27 17.35
N LEU A 292 1.61 -3.55 17.56
CA LEU A 292 2.56 -4.28 16.73
C LEU A 292 1.90 -5.34 15.85
N ALA A 293 2.46 -5.49 14.67
CA ALA A 293 2.35 -6.69 13.85
C ALA A 293 3.58 -7.58 14.12
N ARG A 294 3.36 -8.87 14.28
CA ARG A 294 4.40 -9.88 14.55
C ARG A 294 4.20 -11.11 13.69
N LEU A 295 5.29 -11.61 13.12
CA LEU A 295 5.34 -12.87 12.40
C LEU A 295 6.60 -13.63 12.81
N ASN A 296 6.49 -14.92 13.07
CA ASN A 296 7.66 -15.75 13.36
C ASN A 296 7.91 -16.79 12.24
N GLN A 297 9.04 -17.47 12.31
CA GLN A 297 9.46 -18.47 11.32
C GLN A 297 8.51 -19.68 11.18
N ARG A 298 7.59 -19.88 12.12
CA ARG A 298 6.55 -20.93 12.09
C ARG A 298 5.26 -20.45 11.41
N GLY A 299 5.23 -19.20 10.95
CA GLY A 299 4.04 -18.59 10.36
C GLY A 299 3.02 -18.05 11.38
N HIS A 300 3.32 -18.03 12.67
CA HIS A 300 2.40 -17.43 13.63
C HIS A 300 2.37 -15.91 13.42
N ALA A 301 1.24 -15.42 12.99
CA ALA A 301 0.98 -14.02 12.69
C ALA A 301 0.02 -13.43 13.73
N ARG A 302 0.41 -12.33 14.38
CA ARG A 302 -0.39 -11.65 15.40
C ARG A 302 -0.30 -10.13 15.25
N VAL A 303 -1.41 -9.47 15.49
CA VAL A 303 -1.55 -8.01 15.54
C VAL A 303 -2.22 -7.61 16.84
N GLY A 304 -1.70 -6.63 17.53
CA GLY A 304 -2.29 -6.12 18.76
C GLY A 304 -1.35 -5.23 19.56
N LEU A 305 -1.88 -4.73 20.69
CA LEU A 305 -1.11 -3.91 21.61
C LEU A 305 -0.09 -4.77 22.37
N ALA A 306 1.14 -4.30 22.41
CA ALA A 306 2.24 -5.00 23.04
C ALA A 306 3.14 -4.06 23.83
N GLU A 307 3.74 -4.60 24.87
CA GLU A 307 4.84 -3.95 25.57
C GLU A 307 6.13 -4.18 24.81
N VAL A 308 6.93 -3.13 24.69
CA VAL A 308 8.26 -3.19 24.10
C VAL A 308 9.26 -2.48 25.01
N PRO A 309 10.44 -3.06 25.27
CA PRO A 309 11.47 -2.41 26.06
C PRO A 309 11.99 -1.17 25.34
N LEU A 310 12.52 -0.20 26.08
CA LEU A 310 13.05 1.04 25.51
C LEU A 310 14.20 0.83 24.50
N THR A 311 14.83 -0.34 24.52
CA THR A 311 15.87 -0.74 23.55
C THR A 311 15.29 -1.24 22.23
N HIS A 312 13.99 -1.56 22.19
CA HIS A 312 13.34 -2.04 20.98
C HIS A 312 13.25 -0.92 19.93
N PRO A 313 13.51 -1.21 18.64
CA PRO A 313 13.43 -0.17 17.59
C PRO A 313 12.09 0.59 17.60
N ALA A 314 10.96 -0.08 17.79
CA ALA A 314 9.64 0.57 17.82
C ALA A 314 9.41 1.50 19.02
N ALA A 315 10.20 1.39 20.10
CA ALA A 315 10.06 2.28 21.25
C ALA A 315 10.41 3.75 20.92
N ARG A 316 11.27 3.94 19.93
CA ARG A 316 11.77 5.26 19.51
C ARG A 316 11.05 5.86 18.31
N LEU A 317 9.94 5.25 17.87
CA LEU A 317 9.14 5.81 16.80
C LEU A 317 8.61 7.19 17.16
N TYR A 318 8.52 8.04 16.13
CA TYR A 318 8.00 9.40 16.25
C TYR A 318 6.94 9.66 15.20
N GLY A 319 5.94 10.50 15.54
CA GLY A 319 4.89 10.91 14.63
C GLY A 319 4.10 9.74 14.06
N THR A 320 3.86 9.76 12.76
CA THR A 320 3.08 8.75 12.04
C THR A 320 3.96 7.71 11.32
N ASP A 321 5.26 7.65 11.64
CA ASP A 321 6.17 6.73 10.98
C ASP A 321 5.75 5.27 11.15
N ASN A 322 5.91 4.50 10.08
CA ASN A 322 5.86 3.05 10.14
C ASN A 322 7.27 2.49 10.32
N GLN A 323 7.36 1.31 10.92
CA GLN A 323 8.62 0.61 11.10
C GLN A 323 8.43 -0.88 10.86
N PHE A 324 9.43 -1.48 10.22
CA PHE A 324 9.52 -2.90 9.92
C PHE A 324 10.90 -3.39 10.34
N ALA A 325 10.97 -4.23 11.36
CA ALA A 325 12.19 -4.87 11.83
C ALA A 325 12.21 -6.34 11.36
N LEU A 326 13.12 -6.66 10.47
CA LEU A 326 13.29 -7.95 9.82
C LEU A 326 14.49 -8.67 10.44
N THR A 327 14.26 -9.70 11.25
CA THR A 327 15.32 -10.62 11.67
C THR A 327 15.36 -11.77 10.68
N THR A 328 16.51 -12.01 10.07
CA THR A 328 16.70 -13.04 9.06
C THR A 328 17.85 -13.96 9.42
N THR A 329 18.13 -14.99 8.64
CA THR A 329 19.28 -15.87 8.88
C THR A 329 20.63 -15.13 8.78
N ARG A 330 20.69 -14.00 8.09
CA ARG A 330 21.90 -13.16 7.98
C ARG A 330 21.88 -11.93 8.89
N TYR A 331 20.71 -11.30 9.04
CA TYR A 331 20.48 -10.18 9.97
C TYR A 331 19.89 -10.69 11.30
N ASN A 332 20.63 -11.60 11.99
CA ASN A 332 20.16 -12.28 13.19
C ASN A 332 20.64 -11.67 14.52
N THR A 333 21.78 -10.97 14.51
CA THR A 333 22.29 -10.27 15.69
C THR A 333 21.58 -8.92 15.88
N GLN A 334 21.41 -8.21 14.76
CA GLN A 334 20.61 -6.97 14.72
C GLN A 334 19.64 -7.07 13.53
N PRO A 335 18.37 -6.72 13.73
CA PRO A 335 17.40 -6.74 12.65
C PRO A 335 17.72 -5.69 11.59
N LEU A 336 17.39 -5.98 10.33
CA LEU A 336 17.29 -4.97 9.29
C LEU A 336 16.02 -4.14 9.54
N VAL A 337 16.20 -2.84 9.80
CA VAL A 337 15.09 -1.92 10.10
C VAL A 337 14.81 -1.02 8.92
N ILE A 338 13.55 -0.97 8.48
CA ILE A 338 13.03 -0.01 7.51
C ILE A 338 12.04 0.89 8.23
N GLN A 339 12.25 2.19 8.21
CA GLN A 339 11.41 3.16 8.92
C GLN A 339 11.20 4.41 8.08
N GLY A 340 10.03 5.02 8.26
CA GLY A 340 9.66 6.30 7.66
C GLY A 340 8.16 6.46 7.48
N PRO A 341 7.71 7.50 6.76
CA PRO A 341 6.30 7.73 6.48
C PRO A 341 5.68 6.54 5.73
N GLY A 342 4.75 5.84 6.37
CA GLY A 342 4.09 4.64 5.84
C GLY A 342 2.76 4.89 5.17
N ALA A 343 2.38 6.16 4.98
CA ALA A 343 1.14 6.60 4.33
C ALA A 343 1.35 7.96 3.65
N GLY A 344 0.49 8.27 2.70
CA GLY A 344 0.48 9.53 1.99
C GLY A 344 0.38 9.35 0.48
N PRO A 345 -0.36 10.25 -0.21
CA PRO A 345 -0.64 10.09 -1.63
C PRO A 345 0.62 10.16 -2.51
N GLU A 346 1.54 11.04 -2.18
CA GLU A 346 2.73 11.29 -2.99
C GLU A 346 3.72 10.13 -2.90
N VAL A 347 4.00 9.64 -1.70
CA VAL A 347 4.90 8.47 -1.50
C VAL A 347 4.29 7.18 -2.04
N THR A 348 2.96 7.01 -1.95
CA THR A 348 2.26 5.88 -2.55
C THR A 348 2.30 5.93 -4.08
N ALA A 349 2.08 7.11 -4.67
CA ALA A 349 2.18 7.33 -6.11
C ALA A 349 3.61 7.14 -6.63
N GLN A 350 4.61 7.55 -5.84
CA GLN A 350 6.02 7.30 -6.16
C GLN A 350 6.34 5.81 -6.21
N ALA A 351 5.81 5.02 -5.28
CA ALA A 351 5.98 3.56 -5.29
C ALA A 351 5.34 2.93 -6.53
N LEU A 352 4.10 3.34 -6.89
CA LEU A 352 3.45 2.90 -8.13
C LEU A 352 4.29 3.24 -9.36
N LEU A 353 4.79 4.48 -9.45
CA LEU A 353 5.64 4.89 -10.57
C LEU A 353 6.94 4.07 -10.61
N GLY A 354 7.58 3.85 -9.46
CA GLY A 354 8.79 3.05 -9.35
C GLY A 354 8.59 1.62 -9.85
N ASP A 355 7.47 0.98 -9.45
CA ASP A 355 7.12 -0.36 -9.92
C ASP A 355 6.85 -0.37 -11.44
N VAL A 356 6.17 0.65 -12.01
CA VAL A 356 5.96 0.75 -13.47
C VAL A 356 7.29 0.89 -14.20
N LEU A 357 8.20 1.74 -13.73
CA LEU A 357 9.50 1.95 -14.35
C LEU A 357 10.40 0.71 -14.28
N ALA A 358 10.23 -0.12 -13.27
CA ALA A 358 10.99 -1.38 -13.12
C ALA A 358 10.51 -2.50 -14.09
N LEU A 359 9.40 -2.29 -14.81
CA LEU A 359 8.86 -3.22 -15.79
C LEU A 359 9.38 -2.98 -17.22
N GLY A 360 9.87 -1.76 -17.50
CA GLY A 360 10.31 -1.27 -18.82
C GLY A 360 11.79 -1.46 -19.13
#